data_c6f829324ab0796e490de0251f3aee82
#
_entry.id   c6f829324ab0796e490de0251f3aee82
#
_cell.length_a   1.000
_cell.length_b   1.000
_cell.length_c   1.000
_cell.angle_alpha   90.00
_cell.angle_beta   90.00
_cell.angle_gamma   90.00
#
_symmetry.space_group_name_H-M   'P 1'
#
loop_
_entity.id
_entity.type
_entity.pdbx_description
1 polymer ?
#
loop_
_entity_poly.entity_id
_entity_poly.type
_entity_poly.pdbx_seq_one_letter_code
_entity_poly.pdbx_strand_id
1 'polypeptide(L)'
;YKIQNKSFLFERVATPIFVEDDFCCYKNKPNLNYIQSNPEFRTDIITDSDGIRIGKELIKIDSNKKNILILGPSFSFGQGVDYEDTYSFKLQKNFSNYNFKNGSVPGHPPELNLCWYFNNSINYKPDIVIQNIYDSHMLNIPDINNLEKLCKSICKKIDIEVTKTGYLKSKGNLYFNIKAFLKKSSIIFYSWYFYEQYIFEKKTDLKDINKNIGKEFY
;
A
#
# COMPACT_ATOMS: atom_id res chain seq x y z
N TYR A 1 -8.72 21.45 22.73
CA TYR A 1 -8.18 20.96 21.45
C TYR A 1 -9.25 21.14 20.38
N LYS A 2 -9.14 22.15 19.51
CA LYS A 2 -9.98 22.29 18.32
C LYS A 2 -9.52 21.22 17.32
N ILE A 3 -10.36 20.20 17.07
CA ILE A 3 -10.16 19.27 15.95
C ILE A 3 -10.39 20.08 14.67
N GLN A 4 -9.32 20.67 14.15
CA GLN A 4 -9.40 21.58 13.00
C GLN A 4 -9.51 20.88 11.66
N ASN A 5 -9.37 19.53 11.58
CA ASN A 5 -9.48 18.84 10.30
C ASN A 5 -10.12 17.45 10.47
N LYS A 6 -11.38 17.33 10.02
CA LYS A 6 -12.04 16.01 9.88
C LYS A 6 -11.33 15.08 8.90
N SER A 7 -10.53 15.61 7.97
CA SER A 7 -9.68 14.86 7.04
C SER A 7 -8.66 13.98 7.76
N PHE A 8 -8.12 14.46 8.84
CA PHE A 8 -7.13 13.81 9.68
C PHE A 8 -7.51 12.40 10.20
N LEU A 9 -8.77 12.19 10.56
CA LEU A 9 -9.25 10.87 10.99
C LEU A 9 -9.53 9.93 9.81
N PHE A 10 -9.73 10.50 8.61
CA PHE A 10 -9.94 9.74 7.38
C PHE A 10 -8.64 9.28 6.74
N GLU A 11 -7.56 10.02 6.86
CA GLU A 11 -6.24 9.69 6.29
C GLU A 11 -5.62 8.43 6.92
N ARG A 12 -6.13 8.01 8.08
CA ARG A 12 -5.74 6.73 8.70
C ARG A 12 -6.18 5.50 7.89
N VAL A 13 -7.14 5.66 6.96
CA VAL A 13 -7.79 4.55 6.25
C VAL A 13 -7.62 4.62 4.73
N ALA A 14 -7.39 5.81 4.17
CA ALA A 14 -7.26 5.97 2.72
C ALA A 14 -6.41 7.19 2.39
N THR A 15 -5.47 7.02 1.48
CA THR A 15 -4.59 8.07 0.97
C THR A 15 -4.93 8.31 -0.50
N PRO A 16 -5.12 9.58 -0.95
CA PRO A 16 -5.56 9.89 -2.32
C PRO A 16 -4.38 9.86 -3.30
N ILE A 17 -3.63 8.78 -3.32
CA ILE A 17 -2.37 8.63 -4.05
C ILE A 17 -2.47 7.77 -5.29
N PHE A 18 -3.67 7.31 -5.67
CA PHE A 18 -3.84 6.34 -6.75
C PHE A 18 -4.47 6.94 -8.00
N VAL A 19 -4.18 6.33 -9.14
CA VAL A 19 -4.88 6.46 -10.42
C VAL A 19 -5.26 5.08 -10.94
N GLU A 20 -6.34 5.01 -11.74
CA GLU A 20 -6.70 3.77 -12.44
C GLU A 20 -5.62 3.37 -13.43
N ASP A 21 -5.45 2.07 -13.59
CA ASP A 21 -4.56 1.47 -14.56
C ASP A 21 -5.22 0.22 -15.15
N ASP A 22 -5.31 0.16 -16.47
CA ASP A 22 -6.02 -0.90 -17.18
C ASP A 22 -5.36 -2.28 -17.01
N PHE A 23 -4.08 -2.31 -16.66
CA PHE A 23 -3.31 -3.53 -16.56
C PHE A 23 -3.15 -4.03 -15.12
N CYS A 24 -2.86 -3.14 -14.18
CA CYS A 24 -2.67 -3.49 -12.78
C CYS A 24 -3.74 -2.92 -11.84
N CYS A 25 -4.92 -2.60 -12.37
CA CYS A 25 -6.11 -2.08 -11.70
C CYS A 25 -5.93 -0.64 -11.20
N TYR A 26 -4.86 -0.37 -10.51
CA TYR A 26 -4.47 0.96 -10.05
C TYR A 26 -2.96 1.02 -9.82
N LYS A 27 -2.44 2.22 -9.83
CA LYS A 27 -1.03 2.51 -9.51
C LYS A 27 -0.92 3.82 -8.74
N ASN A 28 0.26 4.13 -8.24
CA ASN A 28 0.51 5.43 -7.64
C ASN A 28 0.37 6.55 -8.68
N LYS A 29 -0.18 7.69 -8.26
CA LYS A 29 -0.26 8.89 -9.12
C LYS A 29 1.13 9.31 -9.56
N PRO A 30 1.34 9.58 -10.86
CA PRO A 30 2.53 10.26 -11.34
C PRO A 30 2.64 11.70 -10.79
N ASN A 31 3.88 12.15 -10.60
CA ASN A 31 4.22 13.52 -10.17
C ASN A 31 3.44 13.97 -8.92
N LEU A 32 3.19 13.04 -8.00
CA LEU A 32 2.50 13.33 -6.75
C LEU A 32 3.46 14.05 -5.79
N ASN A 33 2.93 15.07 -5.13
CA ASN A 33 3.51 15.67 -3.92
C ASN A 33 2.38 15.82 -2.91
N TYR A 34 2.32 14.92 -1.95
CA TYR A 34 1.24 14.82 -0.99
C TYR A 34 1.78 14.65 0.43
N ILE A 35 1.22 15.39 1.38
CA ILE A 35 1.54 15.25 2.79
C ILE A 35 0.51 14.30 3.42
N GLN A 36 0.94 13.10 3.77
CA GLN A 36 0.16 12.18 4.58
C GLN A 36 0.34 12.51 6.06
N SER A 37 -0.75 12.73 6.76
CA SER A 37 -0.72 13.13 8.15
C SER A 37 -1.83 12.46 8.95
N ASN A 38 -1.48 11.94 10.11
CA ASN A 38 -2.42 11.44 11.13
C ASN A 38 -1.86 11.76 12.54
N PRO A 39 -2.53 11.38 13.66
CA PRO A 39 -2.01 11.64 15.00
C PRO A 39 -0.63 11.06 15.28
N GLU A 40 -0.22 10.03 14.58
CA GLU A 40 0.97 9.24 14.86
C GLU A 40 2.16 9.67 14.00
N PHE A 41 1.90 10.16 12.78
CA PHE A 41 2.95 10.55 11.84
C PHE A 41 2.51 11.65 10.87
N ARG A 42 3.50 12.33 10.33
CA ARG A 42 3.38 13.25 9.20
C ARG A 42 4.54 12.97 8.25
N THR A 43 4.23 12.56 7.02
CA THR A 43 5.23 12.19 6.02
C THR A 43 4.92 12.78 4.66
N ASP A 44 5.95 12.99 3.86
CA ASP A 44 5.80 13.39 2.47
C ASP A 44 5.77 12.16 1.56
N ILE A 45 4.76 12.10 0.70
CA ILE A 45 4.67 11.10 -0.37
C ILE A 45 4.94 11.81 -1.69
N ILE A 46 6.09 11.54 -2.26
CA ILE A 46 6.51 12.10 -3.55
C ILE A 46 6.70 10.96 -4.53
N THR A 47 6.19 11.13 -5.75
CA THR A 47 6.41 10.18 -6.86
C THR A 47 6.93 10.91 -8.09
N ASP A 48 7.67 10.19 -8.91
CA ASP A 48 8.13 10.69 -10.21
C ASP A 48 7.04 10.61 -11.31
N SER A 49 7.42 10.88 -12.55
CA SER A 49 6.53 10.84 -13.71
C SER A 49 5.89 9.48 -13.99
N ASP A 50 6.43 8.42 -13.42
CA ASP A 50 5.96 7.05 -13.61
C ASP A 50 5.22 6.50 -12.37
N GLY A 51 5.13 7.30 -11.30
CA GLY A 51 4.52 6.90 -10.04
C GLY A 51 5.46 6.12 -9.11
N ILE A 52 6.76 6.10 -9.40
CA ILE A 52 7.79 5.55 -8.52
C ILE A 52 7.96 6.45 -7.31
N ARG A 53 8.00 5.87 -6.12
CA ARG A 53 8.25 6.65 -4.91
C ARG A 53 9.67 7.16 -4.86
N ILE A 54 9.81 8.47 -4.66
CA ILE A 54 11.08 9.18 -4.51
C ILE A 54 11.07 10.04 -3.25
N GLY A 55 12.24 10.52 -2.85
CA GLY A 55 12.42 11.46 -1.76
C GLY A 55 12.49 12.91 -2.22
N LYS A 56 12.67 13.81 -1.26
CA LYS A 56 13.00 15.22 -1.52
C LYS A 56 14.40 15.37 -2.12
N GLU A 57 15.32 14.53 -1.66
CA GLU A 57 16.65 14.45 -2.26
C GLU A 57 16.57 13.64 -3.56
N LEU A 58 16.84 14.30 -4.68
CA LEU A 58 16.92 13.61 -5.96
C LEU A 58 18.18 12.75 -6.01
N ILE A 59 18.00 11.45 -6.00
CA ILE A 59 19.09 10.51 -6.23
C ILE A 59 19.39 10.49 -7.72
N LYS A 60 20.62 10.88 -8.07
CA LYS A 60 21.08 10.84 -9.45
C LYS A 60 21.22 9.39 -9.92
N ILE A 61 20.43 9.01 -10.92
CA ILE A 61 20.55 7.70 -11.58
C ILE A 61 21.81 7.70 -12.45
N ASP A 62 22.64 6.70 -12.27
CA ASP A 62 23.85 6.49 -13.06
C ASP A 62 23.61 5.35 -14.05
N SER A 63 23.69 5.66 -15.34
CA SER A 63 23.44 4.69 -16.42
C SER A 63 24.44 3.53 -16.47
N ASN A 64 25.60 3.67 -15.81
CA ASN A 64 26.63 2.62 -15.76
C ASN A 64 26.39 1.61 -14.63
N LYS A 65 25.40 1.85 -13.76
CA LYS A 65 25.09 0.97 -12.65
C LYS A 65 23.90 0.06 -12.97
N LYS A 66 23.89 -1.11 -12.34
CA LYS A 66 22.75 -2.02 -12.42
C LYS A 66 21.52 -1.43 -11.75
N ASN A 67 20.39 -1.60 -12.40
CA ASN A 67 19.10 -1.15 -11.92
C ASN A 67 18.41 -2.23 -11.09
N ILE A 68 18.03 -1.89 -9.86
CA ILE A 68 17.26 -2.75 -8.97
C ILE A 68 15.88 -2.14 -8.78
N LEU A 69 14.85 -2.91 -9.11
CA LEU A 69 13.47 -2.53 -8.92
C LEU A 69 12.92 -3.23 -7.68
N ILE A 70 12.37 -2.47 -6.75
CA ILE A 70 11.72 -2.97 -5.56
C ILE A 70 10.21 -2.90 -5.77
N LEU A 71 9.52 -4.02 -5.57
CA LEU A 71 8.08 -4.16 -5.65
C LEU A 71 7.53 -4.70 -4.34
N GLY A 72 6.33 -4.30 -3.97
CA GLY A 72 5.69 -4.79 -2.78
C GLY A 72 4.50 -3.94 -2.33
N PRO A 73 3.90 -4.27 -1.18
CA PRO A 73 2.75 -3.57 -0.61
C PRO A 73 3.16 -2.28 0.14
N SER A 74 2.27 -1.80 1.02
CA SER A 74 2.40 -0.53 1.74
C SER A 74 3.71 -0.37 2.53
N PHE A 75 4.23 -1.43 3.16
CA PHE A 75 5.50 -1.32 3.89
C PHE A 75 6.72 -1.24 2.96
N SER A 76 6.66 -1.83 1.77
CA SER A 76 7.71 -1.66 0.76
C SER A 76 7.66 -0.25 0.17
N PHE A 77 6.45 0.27 -0.03
CA PHE A 77 6.25 1.66 -0.42
C PHE A 77 6.78 2.63 0.64
N GLY A 78 6.76 2.24 1.92
CA GLY A 78 7.13 3.08 3.06
C GLY A 78 5.96 3.99 3.48
N GLN A 79 4.76 3.43 3.57
CA GLN A 79 3.61 4.19 4.08
C GLN A 79 3.82 4.54 5.55
N GLY A 80 3.66 5.82 5.90
CA GLY A 80 3.83 6.32 7.26
C GLY A 80 5.25 6.75 7.62
N VAL A 81 6.22 6.65 6.69
CA VAL A 81 7.58 7.15 6.88
C VAL A 81 8.03 7.99 5.68
N ASP A 82 8.94 8.91 5.89
CA ASP A 82 9.57 9.65 4.79
C ASP A 82 10.41 8.71 3.93
N TYR A 83 10.61 9.06 2.66
CA TYR A 83 11.34 8.19 1.72
C TYR A 83 12.74 7.87 2.23
N GLU A 84 13.39 8.82 2.85
CA GLU A 84 14.74 8.73 3.41
C GLU A 84 14.84 7.67 4.53
N ASP A 85 13.70 7.34 5.17
CA ASP A 85 13.62 6.30 6.18
C ASP A 85 13.22 4.93 5.66
N THR A 86 12.84 4.84 4.38
CA THR A 86 12.51 3.55 3.76
C THR A 86 13.74 2.66 3.59
N TYR A 87 13.52 1.35 3.58
CA TYR A 87 14.62 0.42 3.32
C TYR A 87 15.18 0.56 1.89
N SER A 88 14.36 0.95 0.92
CA SER A 88 14.80 1.19 -0.46
C SER A 88 15.83 2.31 -0.55
N PHE A 89 15.61 3.40 0.19
CA PHE A 89 16.58 4.50 0.27
C PHE A 89 17.85 4.08 1.03
N LYS A 90 17.70 3.34 2.13
CA LYS A 90 18.83 2.82 2.91
C LYS A 90 19.68 1.85 2.08
N LEU A 91 19.05 1.02 1.25
CA LEU A 91 19.77 0.18 0.30
C LEU A 91 20.53 1.03 -0.74
N GLN A 92 19.90 2.07 -1.30
CA GLN A 92 20.58 2.97 -2.23
C GLN A 92 21.82 3.65 -1.63
N LYS A 93 21.74 4.05 -0.35
CA LYS A 93 22.90 4.64 0.35
C LYS A 93 24.01 3.63 0.63
N ASN A 94 23.66 2.41 1.02
CA ASN A 94 24.63 1.40 1.42
C ASN A 94 25.25 0.65 0.24
N PHE A 95 24.54 0.57 -0.88
CA PHE A 95 24.97 -0.14 -2.09
C PHE A 95 25.10 0.81 -3.27
N SER A 96 26.08 1.70 -3.21
CA SER A 96 26.30 2.78 -4.17
C SER A 96 26.58 2.31 -5.61
N ASN A 97 26.89 1.02 -5.83
CA ASN A 97 27.12 0.42 -7.16
C ASN A 97 25.83 0.06 -7.90
N TYR A 98 24.66 0.32 -7.30
CA TYR A 98 23.35 0.02 -7.86
C TYR A 98 22.47 1.27 -7.88
N ASN A 99 21.53 1.30 -8.81
CA ASN A 99 20.41 2.23 -8.79
C ASN A 99 19.18 1.51 -8.23
N PHE A 100 18.61 1.97 -7.11
CA PHE A 100 17.39 1.40 -6.56
C PHE A 100 16.18 2.26 -6.93
N LYS A 101 15.11 1.61 -7.36
CA LYS A 101 13.80 2.24 -7.65
C LYS A 101 12.71 1.55 -6.85
N ASN A 102 11.90 2.34 -6.15
CA ASN A 102 10.78 1.84 -5.36
C ASN A 102 9.47 1.93 -6.14
N GLY A 103 9.16 0.87 -6.90
CA GLY A 103 7.92 0.71 -7.66
C GLY A 103 6.77 0.08 -6.85
N SER A 104 6.90 -0.01 -5.53
CA SER A 104 5.86 -0.59 -4.68
C SER A 104 4.58 0.22 -4.71
N VAL A 105 3.44 -0.48 -4.63
CA VAL A 105 2.11 0.14 -4.62
C VAL A 105 1.33 -0.34 -3.40
N PRO A 106 0.88 0.57 -2.51
CA PRO A 106 0.11 0.18 -1.34
C PRO A 106 -1.14 -0.62 -1.70
N GLY A 107 -1.35 -1.75 -1.01
CA GLY A 107 -2.49 -2.64 -1.24
C GLY A 107 -2.36 -3.60 -2.41
N HIS A 108 -1.28 -3.56 -3.19
CA HIS A 108 -1.03 -4.56 -4.22
C HIS A 108 -0.67 -5.91 -3.61
N PRO A 109 -1.39 -6.97 -3.94
CA PRO A 109 -0.90 -8.33 -3.72
C PRO A 109 0.25 -8.64 -4.71
N PRO A 110 1.03 -9.71 -4.49
CA PRO A 110 2.17 -10.06 -5.33
C PRO A 110 1.85 -10.17 -6.83
N GLU A 111 0.65 -10.65 -7.15
CA GLU A 111 0.17 -10.82 -8.52
C GLU A 111 -0.03 -9.48 -9.25
N LEU A 112 -0.56 -8.46 -8.56
CA LEU A 112 -0.68 -7.13 -9.14
C LEU A 112 0.69 -6.45 -9.30
N ASN A 113 1.63 -6.69 -8.40
CA ASN A 113 3.00 -6.25 -8.58
C ASN A 113 3.64 -6.88 -9.81
N LEU A 114 3.34 -8.16 -10.09
CA LEU A 114 3.77 -8.84 -11.31
C LEU A 114 3.16 -8.18 -12.55
N CYS A 115 1.87 -7.89 -12.54
CA CYS A 115 1.19 -7.16 -13.62
C CYS A 115 1.80 -5.77 -13.84
N TRP A 116 2.06 -5.04 -12.76
CA TRP A 116 2.72 -3.75 -12.82
C TRP A 116 4.12 -3.86 -13.44
N TYR A 117 4.90 -4.85 -13.02
CA TYR A 117 6.24 -5.12 -13.55
C TYR A 117 6.22 -5.34 -15.06
N PHE A 118 5.36 -6.22 -15.55
CA PHE A 118 5.30 -6.53 -16.98
C PHE A 118 4.89 -5.33 -17.82
N ASN A 119 3.99 -4.50 -17.33
CA ASN A 119 3.54 -3.30 -18.04
C ASN A 119 4.61 -2.19 -18.05
N ASN A 120 5.44 -2.11 -17.01
CA ASN A 120 6.37 -0.99 -16.82
C ASN A 120 7.85 -1.37 -16.97
N SER A 121 8.19 -2.68 -17.02
CA SER A 121 9.59 -3.15 -17.07
C SER A 121 10.36 -2.65 -18.30
N ILE A 122 9.67 -2.42 -19.42
CA ILE A 122 10.27 -1.88 -20.66
C ILE A 122 10.92 -0.52 -20.39
N ASN A 123 10.28 0.31 -19.55
CA ASN A 123 10.77 1.65 -19.22
C ASN A 123 11.93 1.64 -18.22
N TYR A 124 11.92 0.66 -17.29
CA TYR A 124 12.91 0.61 -16.20
C TYR A 124 14.09 -0.30 -16.46
N LYS A 125 13.94 -1.30 -17.33
CA LYS A 125 14.96 -2.30 -17.66
C LYS A 125 15.74 -2.74 -16.41
N PRO A 126 15.09 -3.28 -15.38
CA PRO A 126 15.77 -3.68 -14.17
C PRO A 126 16.64 -4.91 -14.43
N ASP A 127 17.88 -4.89 -13.92
CA ASP A 127 18.76 -6.07 -13.90
C ASP A 127 18.32 -7.05 -12.79
N ILE A 128 17.75 -6.52 -11.70
CA ILE A 128 17.30 -7.30 -10.55
C ILE A 128 15.94 -6.76 -10.11
N VAL A 129 15.02 -7.68 -9.78
CA VAL A 129 13.75 -7.35 -9.15
C VAL A 129 13.70 -7.95 -7.75
N ILE A 130 13.40 -7.13 -6.76
CA ILE A 130 13.16 -7.55 -5.38
C ILE A 130 11.66 -7.46 -5.14
N GLN A 131 10.99 -8.61 -5.06
CA GLN A 131 9.57 -8.72 -4.73
C GLN A 131 9.40 -8.96 -3.24
N ASN A 132 8.79 -8.03 -2.54
CA ASN A 132 8.40 -8.21 -1.15
C ASN A 132 7.01 -8.89 -1.09
N ILE A 133 6.94 -10.05 -0.45
CA ILE A 133 5.73 -10.87 -0.35
C ILE A 133 5.29 -10.89 1.10
N TYR A 134 4.00 -10.65 1.31
CA TYR A 134 3.34 -10.79 2.60
C TYR A 134 2.34 -11.96 2.53
N ASP A 135 2.49 -12.91 3.42
CA ASP A 135 1.86 -14.25 3.39
C ASP A 135 0.33 -14.20 3.25
N SER A 136 -0.33 -13.27 3.92
CA SER A 136 -1.80 -13.18 3.90
C SER A 136 -2.41 -12.62 2.60
N HIS A 137 -1.61 -12.22 1.62
CA HIS A 137 -2.07 -11.54 0.41
C HIS A 137 -1.85 -12.33 -0.88
N MET A 138 -1.39 -13.58 -0.77
CA MET A 138 -1.21 -14.42 -1.96
C MET A 138 -2.56 -14.87 -2.51
N LEU A 139 -2.85 -14.50 -3.74
CA LEU A 139 -3.97 -15.03 -4.49
C LEU A 139 -3.55 -16.33 -5.16
N ASN A 140 -4.44 -17.33 -5.27
CA ASN A 140 -4.19 -18.50 -6.08
C ASN A 140 -4.12 -18.07 -7.55
N ILE A 141 -2.92 -18.14 -8.14
CA ILE A 141 -2.69 -17.78 -9.54
C ILE A 141 -3.12 -18.93 -10.44
N PRO A 142 -4.16 -18.78 -11.27
CA PRO A 142 -4.38 -19.68 -12.37
C PRO A 142 -3.40 -19.34 -13.50
N ASP A 143 -2.96 -20.36 -14.19
CA ASP A 143 -2.15 -20.40 -15.41
C ASP A 143 -1.57 -19.08 -15.96
N ILE A 144 -0.23 -18.97 -15.93
CA ILE A 144 0.54 -17.79 -16.34
C ILE A 144 0.62 -17.65 -17.89
N ASN A 145 0.08 -18.59 -18.66
CA ASN A 145 0.26 -18.65 -20.12
C ASN A 145 -0.32 -17.42 -20.87
N ASN A 146 -1.20 -16.64 -20.22
CA ASN A 146 -1.68 -15.37 -20.77
C ASN A 146 -1.75 -14.30 -19.67
N LEU A 147 -0.65 -13.57 -19.51
CA LEU A 147 -0.48 -12.57 -18.47
C LEU A 147 -1.51 -11.43 -18.55
N GLU A 148 -1.81 -10.93 -19.74
CA GLU A 148 -2.80 -9.86 -19.91
C GLU A 148 -4.19 -10.30 -19.44
N LYS A 149 -4.60 -11.49 -19.83
CA LYS A 149 -5.88 -12.09 -19.41
C LYS A 149 -5.88 -12.32 -17.89
N LEU A 150 -4.76 -12.76 -17.33
CA LEU A 150 -4.58 -12.93 -15.89
C LEU A 150 -4.77 -11.60 -15.18
N CYS A 151 -4.04 -10.55 -15.56
CA CYS A 151 -4.10 -9.23 -14.91
C CYS A 151 -5.51 -8.64 -14.98
N LYS A 152 -6.18 -8.69 -16.14
CA LYS A 152 -7.58 -8.28 -16.27
C LYS A 152 -8.53 -9.09 -15.39
N SER A 153 -8.28 -10.40 -15.22
CA SER A 153 -9.10 -11.26 -14.35
C SER A 153 -8.91 -10.92 -12.87
N ILE A 154 -7.68 -10.61 -12.46
CA ILE A 154 -7.36 -10.17 -11.10
C ILE A 154 -8.08 -8.85 -10.78
N CYS A 155 -8.01 -7.88 -11.69
CA CYS A 155 -8.69 -6.59 -11.53
C CYS A 155 -10.21 -6.72 -11.35
N LYS A 156 -10.83 -7.68 -12.05
CA LYS A 156 -12.26 -7.98 -11.87
C LYS A 156 -12.57 -8.60 -10.50
N LYS A 157 -11.67 -9.44 -9.97
CA LYS A 157 -11.86 -10.12 -8.68
C LYS A 157 -11.65 -9.18 -7.49
N ILE A 158 -10.72 -8.24 -7.58
CA ILE A 158 -10.36 -7.33 -6.47
C ILE A 158 -11.49 -6.34 -6.16
N ASP A 159 -12.44 -6.13 -7.08
CA ASP A 159 -13.63 -5.27 -6.88
C ASP A 159 -13.28 -3.87 -6.30
N ILE A 160 -12.16 -3.30 -6.78
CA ILE A 160 -11.69 -1.98 -6.38
C ILE A 160 -11.82 -1.01 -7.55
N GLU A 161 -12.22 0.22 -7.25
CA GLU A 161 -12.17 1.35 -8.17
C GLU A 161 -11.38 2.50 -7.54
N VAL A 162 -10.79 3.34 -8.37
CA VAL A 162 -10.16 4.58 -7.93
C VAL A 162 -11.15 5.73 -8.07
N THR A 163 -11.36 6.48 -7.01
CA THR A 163 -12.21 7.68 -7.08
C THR A 163 -11.52 8.79 -7.87
N LYS A 164 -12.28 9.78 -8.34
CA LYS A 164 -11.73 10.98 -9.02
C LYS A 164 -10.65 11.70 -8.20
N THR A 165 -10.72 11.60 -6.89
CA THR A 165 -9.73 12.18 -5.96
C THR A 165 -8.52 11.29 -5.70
N GLY A 166 -8.55 10.02 -6.14
CA GLY A 166 -7.43 9.07 -6.01
C GLY A 166 -7.49 8.16 -4.79
N TYR A 167 -8.64 8.03 -4.14
CA TYR A 167 -8.86 7.03 -3.10
C TYR A 167 -9.28 5.69 -3.71
N LEU A 168 -8.91 4.60 -3.07
CA LEU A 168 -9.44 3.28 -3.40
C LEU A 168 -10.82 3.08 -2.76
N LYS A 169 -11.76 2.55 -3.51
CA LYS A 169 -13.12 2.24 -3.08
C LYS A 169 -13.54 0.87 -3.60
N SER A 170 -14.26 0.09 -2.79
CA SER A 170 -14.88 -1.17 -3.25
C SER A 170 -16.12 -0.89 -4.10
N LYS A 171 -16.23 -1.52 -5.26
CA LYS A 171 -17.35 -1.33 -6.22
C LYS A 171 -18.68 -1.88 -5.70
N GLY A 172 -18.65 -3.01 -5.00
CA GLY A 172 -19.87 -3.80 -4.74
C GLY A 172 -20.30 -3.91 -3.27
N ASN A 173 -19.54 -3.44 -2.32
CA ASN A 173 -19.86 -3.69 -0.91
C ASN A 173 -20.66 -2.53 -0.29
N LEU A 174 -22.00 -2.64 -0.32
CA LEU A 174 -22.91 -1.71 0.33
C LEU A 174 -22.55 -1.48 1.82
N TYR A 175 -22.12 -2.53 2.51
CA TYR A 175 -21.64 -2.44 3.89
C TYR A 175 -20.42 -1.52 4.03
N PHE A 176 -19.46 -1.62 3.11
CA PHE A 176 -18.27 -0.76 3.11
C PHE A 176 -18.64 0.70 2.83
N ASN A 177 -19.57 0.93 1.92
CA ASN A 177 -20.07 2.27 1.59
C ASN A 177 -20.86 2.88 2.74
N ILE A 178 -21.71 2.10 3.41
CA ILE A 178 -22.42 2.51 4.62
C ILE A 178 -21.43 2.80 5.76
N LYS A 179 -20.46 1.92 5.98
CA LYS A 179 -19.39 2.11 6.97
C LYS A 179 -18.58 3.39 6.71
N ALA A 180 -18.23 3.67 5.46
CA ALA A 180 -17.54 4.90 5.07
C ALA A 180 -18.41 6.14 5.25
N PHE A 181 -19.72 6.05 4.97
CA PHE A 181 -20.67 7.13 5.19
C PHE A 181 -20.88 7.40 6.70
N LEU A 182 -21.07 6.37 7.50
CA LEU A 182 -21.25 6.49 8.94
C LEU A 182 -20.00 7.06 9.63
N LYS A 183 -18.82 6.71 9.16
CA LYS A 183 -17.55 7.29 9.65
C LYS A 183 -17.42 8.81 9.39
N LYS A 184 -18.25 9.42 8.50
CA LYS A 184 -18.29 10.88 8.34
C LYS A 184 -18.86 11.62 9.56
N SER A 185 -19.62 10.95 10.42
CA SER A 185 -20.06 11.49 11.71
C SER A 185 -18.98 11.23 12.76
N SER A 186 -18.48 12.28 13.41
CA SER A 186 -17.47 12.16 14.46
C SER A 186 -17.96 11.29 15.62
N ILE A 187 -19.25 11.41 15.99
CA ILE A 187 -19.86 10.62 17.09
C ILE A 187 -19.85 9.15 16.73
N ILE A 188 -20.31 8.79 15.54
CA ILE A 188 -20.38 7.39 15.08
C ILE A 188 -18.97 6.81 14.93
N PHE A 189 -18.02 7.62 14.44
CA PHE A 189 -16.63 7.21 14.33
C PHE A 189 -16.01 6.87 15.70
N TYR A 190 -16.17 7.75 16.69
CA TYR A 190 -15.64 7.47 18.03
C TYR A 190 -16.33 6.30 18.70
N SER A 191 -17.67 6.17 18.58
CA SER A 191 -18.39 5.02 19.10
C SER A 191 -17.92 3.71 18.46
N TRP A 192 -17.68 3.72 17.14
CA TRP A 192 -17.13 2.58 16.43
C TRP A 192 -15.68 2.27 16.86
N TYR A 193 -14.84 3.28 16.97
CA TYR A 193 -13.44 3.14 17.40
C TYR A 193 -13.35 2.51 18.78
N PHE A 194 -14.11 3.01 19.76
CA PHE A 194 -14.18 2.43 21.11
C PHE A 194 -14.73 1.00 21.10
N TYR A 195 -15.72 0.72 20.27
CA TYR A 195 -16.25 -0.62 20.12
C TYR A 195 -15.22 -1.59 19.53
N GLU A 196 -14.49 -1.22 18.50
CA GLU A 196 -13.43 -2.05 17.94
C GLU A 196 -12.28 -2.30 18.95
N GLN A 197 -11.90 -1.31 19.73
CA GLN A 197 -10.90 -1.48 20.80
C GLN A 197 -11.41 -2.45 21.87
N TYR A 198 -12.63 -2.29 22.32
CA TYR A 198 -13.25 -3.19 23.31
C TYR A 198 -13.32 -4.65 22.80
N ILE A 199 -13.69 -4.86 21.55
CA ILE A 199 -13.73 -6.20 20.96
C ILE A 199 -12.34 -6.78 20.78
N PHE A 200 -11.35 -5.96 20.43
CA PHE A 200 -9.97 -6.39 20.29
C PHE A 200 -9.36 -6.83 21.63
N GLU A 201 -9.55 -6.02 22.69
CA GLU A 201 -9.14 -6.39 24.05
C GLU A 201 -9.76 -7.70 24.50
N LYS A 202 -11.09 -7.84 24.31
CA LYS A 202 -11.80 -9.06 24.68
C LYS A 202 -11.35 -10.31 23.90
N LYS A 203 -10.93 -10.16 22.63
CA LYS A 203 -10.37 -11.25 21.83
C LYS A 203 -8.95 -11.63 22.27
N THR A 204 -8.15 -10.67 22.73
CA THR A 204 -6.81 -10.92 23.28
C THR A 204 -6.92 -11.67 24.62
N ASP A 205 -7.80 -11.23 25.50
CA ASP A 205 -8.05 -11.91 26.78
C ASP A 205 -8.49 -13.37 26.58
N LEU A 206 -9.39 -13.62 25.64
CA LEU A 206 -9.84 -14.99 25.31
C LEU A 206 -8.73 -15.87 24.71
N LYS A 207 -7.81 -15.30 23.93
CA LYS A 207 -6.64 -16.03 23.40
C LYS A 207 -5.65 -16.38 24.51
N ASP A 208 -5.42 -15.49 25.45
CA ASP A 208 -4.53 -15.71 26.58
C ASP A 208 -5.11 -16.71 27.58
N ILE A 209 -6.43 -16.70 27.81
CA ILE A 209 -7.14 -17.71 28.60
C ILE A 209 -7.01 -19.09 27.93
N ASN A 210 -7.28 -19.23 26.65
CA ASN A 210 -7.14 -20.49 25.93
C ASN A 210 -5.71 -21.02 25.88
N LYS A 211 -4.71 -20.13 25.83
CA LYS A 211 -3.30 -20.49 25.86
C LYS A 211 -2.84 -20.99 27.25
N ASN A 212 -3.46 -20.48 28.31
CA ASN A 212 -3.17 -20.91 29.68
C ASN A 212 -3.90 -22.24 30.00
N ILE A 213 -5.12 -22.46 29.54
CA ILE A 213 -5.83 -23.73 29.69
C ILE A 213 -5.10 -24.87 28.96
N GLY A 214 -4.51 -24.61 27.77
CA GLY A 214 -3.73 -25.60 27.02
C GLY A 214 -2.41 -25.99 27.68
N LYS A 215 -1.90 -25.26 28.69
CA LYS A 215 -0.67 -25.57 29.42
C LYS A 215 -0.88 -26.40 30.67
N GLU A 216 -2.09 -26.55 31.16
CA GLU A 216 -2.40 -27.37 32.34
C GLU A 216 -2.73 -28.84 32.01
N PHE A 217 -2.73 -29.21 30.71
CA PHE A 217 -3.05 -30.56 30.24
C PHE A 217 -1.91 -31.29 29.53
N TYR A 218 -0.64 -30.87 29.77
CA TYR A 218 0.53 -31.59 29.29
C TYR A 218 1.54 -31.75 30.42
#